data_c0e8f702e80b7cad7b57de8ab5fca10c
#
_entry.id   c0e8f702e80b7cad7b57de8ab5fca10c
#
_cell.length_a   1.000
_cell.length_b   1.000
_cell.length_c   1.000
_cell.angle_alpha   90.00
_cell.angle_beta   90.00
_cell.angle_gamma   90.00
#
_symmetry.space_group_name_H-M   'P 1'
#
loop_
_entity.id
_entity.type
_entity.pdbx_description
1 polymer ?
#
loop_
_entity_poly.entity_id
_entity_poly.type
_entity_poly.pdbx_seq_one_letter_code
_entity_poly.pdbx_strand_id
1 'polypeptide(L)'
;MAIQLSDHFTYRRLLRFVWPPITMMIFTSIYGVVDGFFISNYVGKIPFAAVNLIMPFLMILGALGFMLGAGGSALVSKLLGEGNKEKANQIFSMLVLTGILAGCVLAVLGILFLEPIAVFLGAEGEIIDYCVIYGRIILLALPAFMLQNMFQSFMVTAERPELGLVMTVLAGVTNIVLDALFMGAFAWGTQGAAAATAISQLVGGVAPFFFFLKPKRSLLRLTKPVFDGNSLLKTCTNGSSELVSNISMSVVSILYNFQLLKYAGENGVAAYGVIMYVNFIFVAIFIGYSIGTAPVIGFHYGAGNQSELKSIFKKSIHLIAIAGVVLTLAGFFFSRILAEIFVGYDQELCEMTVSGFRIYTLCFLFCGFNIFGSSLFTALNNGLVSAVISFLRTLLFQVAAILIMPLIWELDGIWYSVVVAEVVSLMITLIFIVKLKGRYHYI
;
A
#
# COMPACT_ATOMS: atom_id res chain seq x y z
N MET A 1 -15.07 -16.14 20.05
CA MET A 1 -15.64 -14.80 20.13
C MET A 1 -14.85 -13.92 19.16
N ALA A 2 -15.52 -13.02 18.43
CA ALA A 2 -14.85 -12.02 17.60
C ALA A 2 -14.08 -11.06 18.53
N ILE A 3 -12.87 -10.67 18.12
CA ILE A 3 -12.05 -9.72 18.88
C ILE A 3 -12.60 -8.32 18.61
N GLN A 4 -12.87 -7.55 19.68
CA GLN A 4 -13.39 -6.19 19.60
C GLN A 4 -12.26 -5.17 19.77
N LEU A 5 -12.43 -3.96 19.22
CA LEU A 5 -11.45 -2.87 19.40
C LEU A 5 -11.28 -2.46 20.87
N SER A 6 -12.32 -2.65 21.68
CA SER A 6 -12.33 -2.35 23.12
C SER A 6 -11.66 -3.40 24.01
N ASP A 7 -11.29 -4.56 23.44
CA ASP A 7 -10.69 -5.65 24.22
C ASP A 7 -9.27 -5.29 24.71
N HIS A 8 -8.86 -5.98 25.80
CA HIS A 8 -7.45 -5.99 26.18
C HIS A 8 -6.64 -6.86 25.21
N PHE A 9 -5.61 -6.26 24.56
CA PHE A 9 -4.78 -6.93 23.57
C PHE A 9 -3.54 -7.57 24.19
N THR A 10 -3.59 -8.88 24.46
CA THR A 10 -2.40 -9.69 24.67
C THR A 10 -1.65 -9.89 23.36
N TYR A 11 -0.36 -10.32 23.36
CA TYR A 11 0.38 -10.66 22.14
C TYR A 11 -0.39 -11.60 21.21
N ARG A 12 -1.00 -12.65 21.78
CA ARG A 12 -1.78 -13.64 21.01
C ARG A 12 -3.03 -13.04 20.38
N ARG A 13 -3.75 -12.18 21.10
CA ARG A 13 -4.95 -11.50 20.55
C ARG A 13 -4.56 -10.50 19.49
N LEU A 14 -3.51 -9.71 19.71
CA LEU A 14 -3.01 -8.74 18.75
C LEU A 14 -2.59 -9.42 17.44
N LEU A 15 -1.75 -10.46 17.51
CA LEU A 15 -1.35 -11.25 16.34
C LEU A 15 -2.55 -11.87 15.62
N ARG A 16 -3.52 -12.42 16.34
CA ARG A 16 -4.73 -12.99 15.73
C ARG A 16 -5.57 -11.92 15.02
N PHE A 17 -5.62 -10.71 15.56
CA PHE A 17 -6.38 -9.61 14.97
C PHE A 17 -5.70 -9.01 13.75
N VAL A 18 -4.37 -8.89 13.75
CA VAL A 18 -3.59 -8.32 12.64
C VAL A 18 -3.21 -9.33 11.56
N TRP A 19 -3.36 -10.64 11.83
CA TRP A 19 -3.03 -11.69 10.85
C TRP A 19 -3.83 -11.57 9.55
N PRO A 20 -5.17 -11.36 9.55
CA PRO A 20 -5.91 -11.19 8.31
C PRO A 20 -5.47 -9.97 7.49
N PRO A 21 -5.27 -8.76 8.03
CA PRO A 21 -4.71 -7.64 7.29
C PRO A 21 -3.30 -7.90 6.73
N ILE A 22 -2.42 -8.58 7.46
CA ILE A 22 -1.10 -8.98 6.96
C ILE A 22 -1.25 -9.91 5.75
N THR A 23 -2.05 -10.96 5.89
CA THR A 23 -2.30 -11.92 4.80
C THR A 23 -2.96 -11.24 3.60
N MET A 24 -3.88 -10.29 3.84
CA MET A 24 -4.51 -9.49 2.81
C MET A 24 -3.48 -8.71 1.99
N MET A 25 -2.53 -8.05 2.64
CA MET A 25 -1.50 -7.27 1.95
C MET A 25 -0.49 -8.14 1.21
N ILE A 26 -0.09 -9.28 1.80
CA ILE A 26 0.77 -10.27 1.12
C ILE A 26 0.06 -10.80 -0.14
N PHE A 27 -1.20 -11.18 -0.02
CA PHE A 27 -1.98 -11.69 -1.16
C PHE A 27 -2.13 -10.63 -2.26
N THR A 28 -2.38 -9.37 -1.88
CA THR A 28 -2.42 -8.25 -2.83
C THR A 28 -1.10 -8.09 -3.59
N SER A 29 0.03 -8.23 -2.91
CA SER A 29 1.35 -8.18 -3.57
C SER A 29 1.56 -9.34 -4.53
N ILE A 30 1.15 -10.55 -4.16
CA ILE A 30 1.31 -11.76 -4.99
C ILE A 30 0.45 -11.67 -6.24
N TYR A 31 -0.84 -11.34 -6.12
CA TYR A 31 -1.70 -11.31 -7.30
C TYR A 31 -1.30 -10.20 -8.28
N GLY A 32 -0.76 -9.07 -7.80
CA GLY A 32 -0.21 -8.04 -8.67
C GLY A 32 0.98 -8.52 -9.50
N VAL A 33 1.84 -9.39 -8.93
CA VAL A 33 2.92 -10.05 -9.68
C VAL A 33 2.37 -11.02 -10.73
N VAL A 34 1.32 -11.77 -10.39
CA VAL A 34 0.67 -12.72 -11.30
C VAL A 34 0.00 -11.99 -12.48
N ASP A 35 -0.70 -10.88 -12.22
CA ASP A 35 -1.29 -10.03 -13.27
C ASP A 35 -0.21 -9.53 -14.24
N GLY A 36 0.91 -9.01 -13.74
CA GLY A 36 2.06 -8.61 -14.57
C GLY A 36 2.63 -9.76 -15.39
N PHE A 37 2.68 -10.98 -14.85
CA PHE A 37 3.10 -12.18 -15.56
C PHE A 37 2.17 -12.50 -16.74
N PHE A 38 0.86 -12.45 -16.54
CA PHE A 38 -0.10 -12.70 -17.63
C PHE A 38 0.03 -11.64 -18.72
N ILE A 39 0.11 -10.36 -18.39
CA ILE A 39 0.27 -9.28 -19.36
C ILE A 39 1.55 -9.47 -20.18
N SER A 40 2.68 -9.74 -19.53
CA SER A 40 3.98 -9.87 -20.21
C SER A 40 4.04 -11.06 -21.18
N ASN A 41 3.38 -12.19 -20.84
CA ASN A 41 3.49 -13.41 -21.62
C ASN A 41 2.40 -13.55 -22.71
N TYR A 42 1.22 -12.96 -22.52
CA TYR A 42 0.07 -13.19 -23.42
C TYR A 42 -0.28 -11.98 -24.29
N VAL A 43 0.14 -10.75 -23.90
CA VAL A 43 -0.28 -9.54 -24.62
C VAL A 43 0.80 -9.01 -25.56
N GLY A 44 2.06 -9.27 -25.28
CA GLY A 44 3.20 -8.87 -26.11
C GLY A 44 3.97 -7.65 -25.59
N LYS A 45 5.10 -7.35 -26.23
CA LYS A 45 6.08 -6.35 -25.73
C LYS A 45 5.54 -4.91 -25.74
N ILE A 46 4.91 -4.49 -26.85
CA ILE A 46 4.42 -3.10 -27.01
C ILE A 46 3.27 -2.82 -26.04
N PRO A 47 2.23 -3.66 -25.96
CA PRO A 47 1.17 -3.47 -24.96
C PRO A 47 1.67 -3.55 -23.50
N PHE A 48 2.61 -4.44 -23.21
CA PHE A 48 3.22 -4.52 -21.87
C PHE A 48 3.94 -3.22 -21.49
N ALA A 49 4.69 -2.65 -22.43
CA ALA A 49 5.33 -1.34 -22.22
C ALA A 49 4.31 -0.22 -22.00
N ALA A 50 3.20 -0.22 -22.76
CA ALA A 50 2.11 0.75 -22.61
C ALA A 50 1.46 0.67 -21.24
N VAL A 51 1.13 -0.56 -20.76
CA VAL A 51 0.56 -0.78 -19.43
C VAL A 51 1.50 -0.26 -18.34
N ASN A 52 2.79 -0.61 -18.39
CA ASN A 52 3.77 -0.12 -17.43
C ASN A 52 3.92 1.40 -17.42
N LEU A 53 3.78 2.03 -18.58
CA LEU A 53 3.88 3.49 -18.71
C LEU A 53 2.70 4.22 -18.07
N ILE A 54 1.48 3.71 -18.26
CA ILE A 54 0.26 4.38 -17.77
C ILE A 54 -0.10 4.01 -16.32
N MET A 55 0.37 2.84 -15.82
CA MET A 55 0.07 2.34 -14.48
C MET A 55 0.39 3.32 -13.34
N PRO A 56 1.54 4.02 -13.30
CA PRO A 56 1.82 4.99 -12.23
C PRO A 56 0.74 6.07 -12.11
N PHE A 57 0.23 6.58 -13.23
CA PHE A 57 -0.86 7.56 -13.25
C PHE A 57 -2.14 6.97 -12.65
N LEU A 58 -2.53 5.77 -13.07
CA LEU A 58 -3.74 5.09 -12.56
C LEU A 58 -3.62 4.79 -11.07
N MET A 59 -2.43 4.38 -10.61
CA MET A 59 -2.17 4.11 -9.19
C MET A 59 -2.23 5.37 -8.33
N ILE A 60 -1.75 6.52 -8.82
CA ILE A 60 -1.87 7.81 -8.12
C ILE A 60 -3.33 8.19 -7.91
N LEU A 61 -4.19 8.00 -8.92
CA LEU A 61 -5.62 8.25 -8.77
C LEU A 61 -6.26 7.30 -7.76
N GLY A 62 -5.91 6.02 -7.80
CA GLY A 62 -6.37 5.02 -6.82
C GLY A 62 -5.86 5.26 -5.40
N ALA A 63 -4.70 5.91 -5.24
CA ALA A 63 -4.10 6.21 -3.94
C ALA A 63 -4.97 7.15 -3.08
N LEU A 64 -5.87 7.92 -3.68
CA LEU A 64 -6.89 8.68 -2.95
C LEU A 64 -7.83 7.76 -2.15
N GLY A 65 -8.09 6.55 -2.62
CA GLY A 65 -8.81 5.53 -1.86
C GLY A 65 -8.06 5.12 -0.60
N PHE A 66 -6.75 4.90 -0.67
CA PHE A 66 -5.92 4.63 0.51
C PHE A 66 -5.90 5.82 1.48
N MET A 67 -5.77 7.05 0.96
CA MET A 67 -5.83 8.27 1.77
C MET A 67 -7.14 8.36 2.56
N LEU A 68 -8.28 8.20 1.90
CA LEU A 68 -9.59 8.25 2.54
C LEU A 68 -9.81 7.05 3.49
N GLY A 69 -9.28 5.88 3.14
CA GLY A 69 -9.35 4.67 3.95
C GLY A 69 -8.56 4.78 5.26
N ALA A 70 -7.27 5.06 5.17
CA ALA A 70 -6.40 5.15 6.34
C ALA A 70 -6.76 6.35 7.24
N GLY A 71 -6.90 7.55 6.64
CA GLY A 71 -7.27 8.75 7.39
C GLY A 71 -8.67 8.70 7.98
N GLY A 72 -9.63 8.12 7.24
CA GLY A 72 -11.00 7.92 7.69
C GLY A 72 -11.12 6.88 8.79
N SER A 73 -10.42 5.75 8.64
CA SER A 73 -10.32 4.71 9.67
C SER A 73 -9.80 5.27 11.00
N ALA A 74 -8.76 6.11 10.97
CA ALA A 74 -8.22 6.78 12.14
C ALA A 74 -9.24 7.70 12.83
N LEU A 75 -9.98 8.50 12.06
CA LEU A 75 -10.99 9.40 12.60
C LEU A 75 -12.20 8.63 13.15
N VAL A 76 -12.70 7.65 12.39
CA VAL A 76 -13.86 6.84 12.76
C VAL A 76 -13.58 5.98 13.97
N SER A 77 -12.41 5.32 14.04
CA SER A 77 -12.04 4.51 15.23
C SER A 77 -11.92 5.35 16.49
N LYS A 78 -11.38 6.57 16.40
CA LYS A 78 -11.34 7.53 17.51
C LYS A 78 -12.75 7.87 18.00
N LEU A 79 -13.68 8.20 17.10
CA LEU A 79 -15.08 8.52 17.45
C LEU A 79 -15.80 7.33 18.07
N LEU A 80 -15.50 6.10 17.63
CA LEU A 80 -16.01 4.88 18.27
C LEU A 80 -15.47 4.73 19.69
N GLY A 81 -14.21 5.05 19.93
CA GLY A 81 -13.60 5.08 21.26
C GLY A 81 -14.21 6.14 22.19
N GLU A 82 -14.55 7.32 21.65
CA GLU A 82 -15.27 8.38 22.35
C GLU A 82 -16.75 8.02 22.65
N GLY A 83 -17.23 6.85 22.19
CA GLY A 83 -18.60 6.40 22.36
C GLY A 83 -19.60 6.98 21.35
N ASN A 84 -19.17 7.81 20.43
CA ASN A 84 -20.04 8.51 19.46
C ASN A 84 -20.25 7.68 18.18
N LYS A 85 -20.95 6.54 18.32
CA LYS A 85 -21.22 5.61 17.21
C LYS A 85 -22.03 6.21 16.08
N GLU A 86 -22.95 7.12 16.39
CA GLU A 86 -23.79 7.75 15.38
C GLU A 86 -22.95 8.62 14.44
N LYS A 87 -22.14 9.52 15.02
CA LYS A 87 -21.24 10.38 14.26
C LYS A 87 -20.19 9.56 13.48
N ALA A 88 -19.67 8.48 14.06
CA ALA A 88 -18.75 7.57 13.39
C ALA A 88 -19.38 6.98 12.12
N ASN A 89 -20.65 6.53 12.18
CA ASN A 89 -21.36 5.99 11.01
C ASN A 89 -21.72 7.06 9.97
N GLN A 90 -22.07 8.27 10.39
CA GLN A 90 -22.33 9.39 9.49
C GLN A 90 -21.06 9.78 8.71
N ILE A 91 -19.91 9.89 9.40
CA ILE A 91 -18.64 10.19 8.76
C ILE A 91 -18.19 9.06 7.85
N PHE A 92 -18.29 7.80 8.29
CA PHE A 92 -18.01 6.65 7.43
C PHE A 92 -18.83 6.70 6.13
N SER A 93 -20.15 6.96 6.23
CA SER A 93 -21.05 7.06 5.08
C SER A 93 -20.69 8.24 4.17
N MET A 94 -20.34 9.40 4.75
CA MET A 94 -19.85 10.56 4.02
C MET A 94 -18.57 10.22 3.23
N LEU A 95 -17.61 9.55 3.85
CA LEU A 95 -16.35 9.18 3.20
C LEU A 95 -16.55 8.19 2.06
N VAL A 96 -17.43 7.20 2.23
CA VAL A 96 -17.79 6.27 1.16
C VAL A 96 -18.41 7.01 -0.02
N LEU A 97 -19.36 7.92 0.24
CA LEU A 97 -19.96 8.74 -0.81
C LEU A 97 -18.92 9.66 -1.49
N THR A 98 -18.06 10.30 -0.70
CA THR A 98 -16.96 11.14 -1.22
C THR A 98 -16.02 10.31 -2.11
N GLY A 99 -15.66 9.09 -1.70
CA GLY A 99 -14.83 8.19 -2.50
C GLY A 99 -15.49 7.84 -3.85
N ILE A 100 -16.79 7.54 -3.85
CA ILE A 100 -17.53 7.27 -5.09
C ILE A 100 -17.55 8.51 -5.99
N LEU A 101 -17.95 9.67 -5.46
CA LEU A 101 -18.06 10.90 -6.24
C LEU A 101 -16.68 11.36 -6.77
N ALA A 102 -15.67 11.35 -5.93
CA ALA A 102 -14.31 11.67 -6.34
C ALA A 102 -13.80 10.70 -7.42
N GLY A 103 -14.04 9.40 -7.23
CA GLY A 103 -13.69 8.38 -8.21
C GLY A 103 -14.40 8.59 -9.56
N CYS A 104 -15.70 8.93 -9.55
CA CYS A 104 -16.43 9.25 -10.78
C CYS A 104 -15.89 10.50 -11.47
N VAL A 105 -15.64 11.57 -10.73
CA VAL A 105 -15.08 12.83 -11.29
C VAL A 105 -13.70 12.59 -11.88
N LEU A 106 -12.82 11.90 -11.13
CA LEU A 106 -11.47 11.58 -11.59
C LEU A 106 -11.47 10.59 -12.77
N ALA A 107 -12.42 9.66 -12.82
CA ALA A 107 -12.59 8.78 -13.97
C ALA A 107 -12.95 9.57 -15.24
N VAL A 108 -13.90 10.49 -15.15
CA VAL A 108 -14.28 11.35 -16.28
C VAL A 108 -13.11 12.23 -16.72
N LEU A 109 -12.47 12.94 -15.79
CA LEU A 109 -11.31 13.77 -16.10
C LEU A 109 -10.14 12.94 -16.65
N GLY A 110 -9.87 11.79 -16.02
CA GLY A 110 -8.82 10.87 -16.48
C GLY A 110 -9.06 10.38 -17.89
N ILE A 111 -10.30 10.01 -18.26
CA ILE A 111 -10.64 9.56 -19.61
C ILE A 111 -10.51 10.72 -20.63
N LEU A 112 -10.91 11.94 -20.27
CA LEU A 112 -10.81 13.10 -21.15
C LEU A 112 -9.35 13.50 -21.44
N PHE A 113 -8.48 13.39 -20.46
CA PHE A 113 -7.07 13.78 -20.57
C PHE A 113 -6.10 12.61 -20.74
N LEU A 114 -6.61 11.39 -20.96
CA LEU A 114 -5.79 10.17 -20.96
C LEU A 114 -4.72 10.17 -22.06
N GLU A 115 -5.07 10.57 -23.28
CA GLU A 115 -4.15 10.65 -24.41
C GLU A 115 -3.05 11.70 -24.20
N PRO A 116 -3.36 12.98 -23.86
CA PRO A 116 -2.34 13.96 -23.47
C PRO A 116 -1.43 13.48 -22.34
N ILE A 117 -1.98 12.78 -21.34
CA ILE A 117 -1.19 12.23 -20.23
C ILE A 117 -0.27 11.11 -20.70
N ALA A 118 -0.73 10.20 -21.57
CA ALA A 118 0.11 9.14 -22.14
C ALA A 118 1.28 9.73 -22.92
N VAL A 119 1.03 10.74 -23.76
CA VAL A 119 2.08 11.47 -24.51
C VAL A 119 3.06 12.17 -23.55
N PHE A 120 2.56 12.83 -22.51
CA PHE A 120 3.40 13.49 -21.49
C PHE A 120 4.30 12.49 -20.75
N LEU A 121 3.82 11.27 -20.53
CA LEU A 121 4.59 10.18 -19.92
C LEU A 121 5.60 9.55 -20.87
N GLY A 122 5.60 9.94 -22.15
CA GLY A 122 6.56 9.48 -23.16
C GLY A 122 6.02 8.38 -24.10
N ALA A 123 4.68 8.21 -24.17
CA ALA A 123 4.08 7.30 -25.16
C ALA A 123 4.24 7.87 -26.57
N GLU A 124 4.64 7.04 -27.54
CA GLU A 124 4.76 7.36 -28.95
C GLU A 124 4.13 6.26 -29.82
N GLY A 125 3.60 6.64 -30.98
CA GLY A 125 3.04 5.71 -31.96
C GLY A 125 1.93 4.82 -31.37
N GLU A 126 2.02 3.52 -31.62
CA GLU A 126 1.04 2.52 -31.17
C GLU A 126 0.93 2.40 -29.64
N ILE A 127 1.95 2.81 -28.88
CA ILE A 127 1.94 2.78 -27.41
C ILE A 127 0.82 3.68 -26.88
N ILE A 128 0.53 4.80 -27.55
CA ILE A 128 -0.55 5.72 -27.16
C ILE A 128 -1.89 4.99 -27.18
N ASP A 129 -2.18 4.26 -28.26
CA ASP A 129 -3.45 3.55 -28.42
C ASP A 129 -3.65 2.50 -27.32
N TYR A 130 -2.60 1.72 -27.00
CA TYR A 130 -2.66 0.74 -25.91
C TYR A 130 -2.81 1.40 -24.55
N CYS A 131 -2.15 2.52 -24.27
CA CYS A 131 -2.33 3.30 -23.06
C CYS A 131 -3.78 3.78 -22.91
N VAL A 132 -4.36 4.29 -24.00
CA VAL A 132 -5.72 4.81 -24.03
C VAL A 132 -6.76 3.68 -23.85
N ILE A 133 -6.58 2.55 -24.52
CA ILE A 133 -7.47 1.40 -24.39
C ILE A 133 -7.45 0.86 -22.96
N TYR A 134 -6.26 0.57 -22.43
CA TYR A 134 -6.09 0.04 -21.09
C TYR A 134 -6.60 1.02 -20.02
N GLY A 135 -6.14 2.27 -20.11
CA GLY A 135 -6.47 3.30 -19.14
C GLY A 135 -7.96 3.62 -19.08
N ARG A 136 -8.67 3.67 -20.22
CA ARG A 136 -10.12 3.91 -20.25
C ARG A 136 -10.88 2.84 -19.48
N ILE A 137 -10.56 1.56 -19.68
CA ILE A 137 -11.24 0.46 -19.01
C ILE A 137 -10.99 0.51 -17.49
N ILE A 138 -9.73 0.73 -17.07
CA ILE A 138 -9.39 0.85 -15.64
C ILE A 138 -10.05 2.08 -15.01
N LEU A 139 -10.07 3.23 -15.70
CA LEU A 139 -10.69 4.44 -15.18
C LEU A 139 -12.20 4.30 -14.99
N LEU A 140 -12.90 3.51 -15.80
CA LEU A 140 -14.32 3.20 -15.58
C LEU A 140 -14.53 2.46 -14.24
N ALA A 141 -13.58 1.66 -13.81
CA ALA A 141 -13.62 0.95 -12.52
C ALA A 141 -13.01 1.76 -11.36
N LEU A 142 -12.46 2.96 -11.61
CA LEU A 142 -11.76 3.76 -10.60
C LEU A 142 -12.57 4.00 -9.32
N PRO A 143 -13.89 4.31 -9.35
CA PRO A 143 -14.68 4.44 -8.13
C PRO A 143 -14.68 3.17 -7.28
N ALA A 144 -14.78 2.00 -7.93
CA ALA A 144 -14.72 0.71 -7.24
C ALA A 144 -13.32 0.40 -6.69
N PHE A 145 -12.27 0.75 -7.43
CA PHE A 145 -10.89 0.62 -6.96
C PHE A 145 -10.62 1.50 -5.73
N MET A 146 -11.10 2.74 -5.72
CA MET A 146 -11.02 3.60 -4.54
C MET A 146 -11.78 3.00 -3.35
N LEU A 147 -12.99 2.48 -3.57
CA LEU A 147 -13.75 1.80 -2.52
C LEU A 147 -13.04 0.55 -2.00
N GLN A 148 -12.46 -0.28 -2.87
CA GLN A 148 -11.68 -1.44 -2.49
C GLN A 148 -10.56 -1.07 -1.52
N ASN A 149 -9.78 -0.04 -1.84
CA ASN A 149 -8.69 0.45 -1.01
C ASN A 149 -9.19 1.03 0.33
N MET A 150 -10.30 1.78 0.31
CA MET A 150 -10.94 2.29 1.53
C MET A 150 -11.41 1.16 2.45
N PHE A 151 -12.07 0.15 1.89
CA PHE A 151 -12.64 -0.94 2.68
C PHE A 151 -11.59 -1.87 3.29
N GLN A 152 -10.38 -1.92 2.78
CA GLN A 152 -9.27 -2.62 3.45
C GLN A 152 -9.08 -2.11 4.89
N SER A 153 -9.07 -0.80 5.09
CA SER A 153 -8.96 -0.19 6.42
C SER A 153 -10.29 -0.24 7.21
N PHE A 154 -11.42 0.03 6.57
CA PHE A 154 -12.71 0.06 7.25
C PHE A 154 -13.22 -1.31 7.70
N MET A 155 -12.85 -2.40 7.04
CA MET A 155 -13.17 -3.75 7.51
C MET A 155 -12.49 -4.06 8.84
N VAL A 156 -11.27 -3.57 9.04
CA VAL A 156 -10.56 -3.70 10.32
C VAL A 156 -11.23 -2.83 11.39
N THR A 157 -11.56 -1.58 11.05
CA THR A 157 -12.29 -0.66 11.95
C THR A 157 -13.68 -1.21 12.33
N ALA A 158 -14.30 -1.95 11.45
CA ALA A 158 -15.59 -2.63 11.67
C ALA A 158 -15.50 -3.93 12.48
N GLU A 159 -14.31 -4.28 13.03
CA GLU A 159 -14.03 -5.53 13.76
C GLU A 159 -14.26 -6.79 12.90
N ARG A 160 -14.03 -6.66 11.58
CA ARG A 160 -14.22 -7.74 10.61
C ARG A 160 -13.01 -7.92 9.66
N PRO A 161 -11.77 -7.97 10.20
CA PRO A 161 -10.59 -8.10 9.36
C PRO A 161 -10.58 -9.39 8.53
N GLU A 162 -11.17 -10.48 9.06
CA GLU A 162 -11.29 -11.76 8.35
C GLU A 162 -12.16 -11.62 7.09
N LEU A 163 -13.24 -10.83 7.14
CA LEU A 163 -14.06 -10.55 5.96
C LEU A 163 -13.30 -9.68 4.94
N GLY A 164 -12.51 -8.71 5.41
CA GLY A 164 -11.63 -7.93 4.55
C GLY A 164 -10.67 -8.83 3.74
N LEU A 165 -10.05 -9.80 4.41
CA LEU A 165 -9.22 -10.80 3.76
C LEU A 165 -10.00 -11.61 2.71
N VAL A 166 -11.18 -12.14 3.08
CA VAL A 166 -12.01 -12.92 2.14
C VAL A 166 -12.39 -12.12 0.91
N MET A 167 -12.77 -10.83 1.06
CA MET A 167 -13.13 -9.95 -0.05
C MET A 167 -11.92 -9.67 -0.95
N THR A 168 -10.74 -9.45 -0.37
CA THR A 168 -9.50 -9.23 -1.13
C THR A 168 -9.08 -10.50 -1.90
N VAL A 169 -9.16 -11.66 -1.25
CA VAL A 169 -8.87 -12.94 -1.91
C VAL A 169 -9.86 -13.21 -3.05
N LEU A 170 -11.15 -12.94 -2.82
CA LEU A 170 -12.17 -13.08 -3.87
C LEU A 170 -11.87 -12.18 -5.07
N ALA A 171 -11.53 -10.91 -4.83
CA ALA A 171 -11.15 -10.00 -5.90
C ALA A 171 -9.90 -10.48 -6.66
N GLY A 172 -8.83 -10.85 -5.94
CA GLY A 172 -7.59 -11.32 -6.57
C GLY A 172 -7.76 -12.65 -7.32
N VAL A 173 -8.51 -13.61 -6.79
CA VAL A 173 -8.83 -14.85 -7.51
C VAL A 173 -9.67 -14.55 -8.76
N THR A 174 -10.63 -13.63 -8.67
CA THR A 174 -11.41 -13.17 -9.83
C THR A 174 -10.48 -12.59 -10.89
N ASN A 175 -9.52 -11.75 -10.52
CA ASN A 175 -8.53 -11.21 -11.47
C ASN A 175 -7.75 -12.35 -12.16
N ILE A 176 -7.10 -13.24 -11.40
CA ILE A 176 -6.28 -14.33 -11.93
C ILE A 176 -7.08 -15.23 -12.88
N VAL A 177 -8.31 -15.61 -12.50
CA VAL A 177 -9.18 -16.45 -13.32
C VAL A 177 -9.59 -15.75 -14.61
N LEU A 178 -9.94 -14.44 -14.53
CA LEU A 178 -10.32 -13.67 -15.70
C LEU A 178 -9.13 -13.35 -16.60
N ASP A 179 -7.93 -13.15 -16.06
CA ASP A 179 -6.69 -13.01 -16.83
C ASP A 179 -6.42 -14.26 -17.66
N ALA A 180 -6.49 -15.43 -17.03
CA ALA A 180 -6.34 -16.69 -17.73
C ALA A 180 -7.41 -16.89 -18.82
N LEU A 181 -8.65 -16.48 -18.56
CA LEU A 181 -9.75 -16.62 -19.49
C LEU A 181 -9.67 -15.60 -20.65
N PHE A 182 -9.51 -14.32 -20.33
CA PHE A 182 -9.57 -13.26 -21.33
C PHE A 182 -8.29 -13.13 -22.16
N MET A 183 -7.13 -13.29 -21.52
CA MET A 183 -5.84 -13.27 -22.24
C MET A 183 -5.45 -14.64 -22.76
N GLY A 184 -5.62 -15.71 -21.98
CA GLY A 184 -5.21 -17.06 -22.37
C GLY A 184 -6.18 -17.76 -23.32
N ALA A 185 -7.48 -17.82 -22.99
CA ALA A 185 -8.46 -18.57 -23.79
C ALA A 185 -9.08 -17.72 -24.93
N PHE A 186 -9.45 -16.46 -24.65
CA PHE A 186 -10.14 -15.61 -25.62
C PHE A 186 -9.19 -14.71 -26.44
N ALA A 187 -7.92 -14.61 -26.03
CA ALA A 187 -6.90 -13.80 -26.70
C ALA A 187 -7.33 -12.31 -26.89
N TRP A 188 -8.03 -11.71 -25.91
CA TRP A 188 -8.47 -10.32 -25.97
C TRP A 188 -7.35 -9.31 -25.76
N GLY A 189 -6.12 -9.77 -25.54
CA GLY A 189 -4.94 -8.92 -25.39
C GLY A 189 -5.07 -7.89 -24.25
N THR A 190 -4.69 -6.65 -24.54
CA THR A 190 -4.70 -5.54 -23.56
C THR A 190 -6.09 -5.24 -23.00
N GLN A 191 -7.13 -5.38 -23.82
CA GLN A 191 -8.52 -5.19 -23.39
C GLN A 191 -8.92 -6.26 -22.37
N GLY A 192 -8.49 -7.48 -22.58
CA GLY A 192 -8.72 -8.60 -21.67
C GLY A 192 -8.08 -8.37 -20.30
N ALA A 193 -6.81 -7.95 -20.28
CA ALA A 193 -6.10 -7.60 -19.05
C ALA A 193 -6.83 -6.47 -18.28
N ALA A 194 -7.15 -5.38 -18.97
CA ALA A 194 -7.87 -4.25 -18.36
C ALA A 194 -9.25 -4.65 -17.82
N ALA A 195 -10.00 -5.46 -18.58
CA ALA A 195 -11.33 -5.93 -18.18
C ALA A 195 -11.27 -6.85 -16.95
N ALA A 196 -10.30 -7.78 -16.88
CA ALA A 196 -10.09 -8.65 -15.74
C ALA A 196 -9.79 -7.85 -14.47
N THR A 197 -8.89 -6.89 -14.57
CA THR A 197 -8.53 -5.99 -13.46
C THR A 197 -9.73 -5.12 -13.05
N ALA A 198 -10.45 -4.52 -14.00
CA ALA A 198 -11.64 -3.71 -13.71
C ALA A 198 -12.75 -4.51 -13.01
N ILE A 199 -13.04 -5.74 -13.47
CA ILE A 199 -14.04 -6.60 -12.84
C ILE A 199 -13.59 -7.02 -11.43
N SER A 200 -12.32 -7.33 -11.23
CA SER A 200 -11.81 -7.66 -9.91
C SER A 200 -11.93 -6.48 -8.92
N GLN A 201 -11.67 -5.27 -9.38
CA GLN A 201 -11.85 -4.04 -8.59
C GLN A 201 -13.34 -3.79 -8.27
N LEU A 202 -14.25 -4.07 -9.20
CA LEU A 202 -15.70 -4.03 -8.94
C LEU A 202 -16.09 -5.03 -7.84
N VAL A 203 -15.61 -6.26 -7.91
CA VAL A 203 -15.85 -7.26 -6.87
C VAL A 203 -15.31 -6.79 -5.52
N GLY A 204 -14.06 -6.30 -5.48
CA GLY A 204 -13.40 -5.84 -4.26
C GLY A 204 -14.01 -4.58 -3.63
N GLY A 205 -14.59 -3.68 -4.44
CA GLY A 205 -15.23 -2.46 -3.96
C GLY A 205 -16.72 -2.62 -3.65
N VAL A 206 -17.45 -3.34 -4.50
CA VAL A 206 -18.92 -3.43 -4.40
C VAL A 206 -19.37 -4.48 -3.38
N ALA A 207 -18.66 -5.58 -3.23
CA ALA A 207 -19.05 -6.62 -2.26
C ALA A 207 -19.01 -6.12 -0.79
N PRO A 208 -17.95 -5.41 -0.33
CA PRO A 208 -17.95 -4.77 0.98
C PRO A 208 -19.04 -3.69 1.13
N PHE A 209 -19.34 -2.93 0.07
CA PHE A 209 -20.40 -1.93 0.10
C PHE A 209 -21.74 -2.54 0.48
N PHE A 210 -22.13 -3.65 -0.15
CA PHE A 210 -23.37 -4.36 0.19
C PHE A 210 -23.36 -4.98 1.61
N PHE A 211 -22.17 -5.34 2.11
CA PHE A 211 -22.05 -5.78 3.50
C PHE A 211 -22.42 -4.67 4.48
N PHE A 212 -21.93 -3.44 4.27
CA PHE A 212 -22.20 -2.30 5.15
C PHE A 212 -23.61 -1.72 5.02
N LEU A 213 -24.35 -2.05 3.94
CA LEU A 213 -25.77 -1.69 3.81
C LEU A 213 -26.68 -2.49 4.76
N LYS A 214 -26.26 -3.68 5.19
CA LYS A 214 -27.09 -4.56 6.03
C LYS A 214 -27.02 -4.14 7.51
N PRO A 215 -28.15 -3.68 8.11
CA PRO A 215 -28.18 -3.34 9.54
C PRO A 215 -27.91 -4.57 10.41
N LYS A 216 -27.26 -4.38 11.57
CA LYS A 216 -26.97 -5.39 12.61
C LYS A 216 -25.86 -6.42 12.36
N ARG A 217 -25.06 -6.31 11.26
CA ARG A 217 -23.97 -7.25 11.01
C ARG A 217 -22.57 -6.74 11.37
N SER A 218 -22.43 -5.42 11.57
CA SER A 218 -21.14 -4.77 11.81
C SER A 218 -21.25 -3.60 12.78
N LEU A 219 -20.13 -3.23 13.41
CA LEU A 219 -19.99 -2.04 14.23
C LEU A 219 -20.23 -0.76 13.40
N LEU A 220 -19.71 -0.78 12.14
CA LEU A 220 -19.95 0.27 11.15
C LEU A 220 -21.09 -0.13 10.21
N ARG A 221 -21.90 0.86 9.82
CA ARG A 221 -22.98 0.71 8.86
C ARG A 221 -23.13 1.98 8.02
N LEU A 222 -23.59 1.84 6.79
CA LEU A 222 -23.98 2.97 5.97
C LEU A 222 -25.30 3.55 6.47
N THR A 223 -25.29 4.84 6.73
CA THR A 223 -26.42 5.65 7.19
C THR A 223 -26.58 6.84 6.24
N LYS A 224 -27.54 7.72 6.52
CA LYS A 224 -27.63 8.98 5.76
C LYS A 224 -26.34 9.77 5.97
N PRO A 225 -25.61 10.08 4.90
CA PRO A 225 -24.38 10.86 5.01
C PRO A 225 -24.72 12.29 5.43
N VAL A 226 -23.98 12.81 6.38
CA VAL A 226 -24.03 14.23 6.78
C VAL A 226 -22.69 14.84 6.38
N PHE A 227 -22.72 15.86 5.53
CA PHE A 227 -21.51 16.52 5.08
C PHE A 227 -20.86 17.32 6.22
N ASP A 228 -19.65 16.95 6.57
CA ASP A 228 -18.81 17.62 7.55
C ASP A 228 -17.44 17.90 6.91
N GLY A 229 -17.26 19.12 6.42
CA GLY A 229 -16.03 19.55 5.74
C GLY A 229 -14.79 19.48 6.64
N ASN A 230 -14.94 19.74 7.95
CA ASN A 230 -13.82 19.63 8.90
C ASN A 230 -13.37 18.18 9.06
N SER A 231 -14.31 17.25 9.16
CA SER A 231 -14.00 15.81 9.23
C SER A 231 -13.41 15.29 7.93
N LEU A 232 -13.86 15.79 6.79
CA LEU A 232 -13.28 15.45 5.49
C LEU A 232 -11.84 15.96 5.37
N LEU A 233 -11.59 17.23 5.70
CA LEU A 233 -10.24 17.80 5.70
C LEU A 233 -9.32 17.04 6.66
N LYS A 234 -9.80 16.70 7.85
CA LYS A 234 -9.06 15.93 8.83
C LYS A 234 -8.73 14.51 8.32
N THR A 235 -9.68 13.86 7.63
CA THR A 235 -9.44 12.58 6.97
C THR A 235 -8.35 12.69 5.91
N CYS A 236 -8.44 13.68 5.03
CA CYS A 236 -7.43 13.90 3.99
C CYS A 236 -6.04 14.18 4.58
N THR A 237 -5.96 15.03 5.62
CA THR A 237 -4.67 15.31 6.29
C THR A 237 -4.12 14.08 7.01
N ASN A 238 -4.97 13.29 7.69
CA ASN A 238 -4.52 12.06 8.36
C ASN A 238 -4.05 10.99 7.38
N GLY A 239 -4.68 10.88 6.22
CA GLY A 239 -4.34 9.89 5.21
C GLY A 239 -3.34 10.38 4.14
N SER A 240 -2.92 11.64 4.20
CA SER A 240 -1.99 12.21 3.20
C SER A 240 -0.65 11.47 3.12
N SER A 241 -0.22 10.84 4.21
CA SER A 241 0.95 9.96 4.23
C SER A 241 0.88 8.82 3.21
N GLU A 242 -0.31 8.25 3.00
CA GLU A 242 -0.52 7.18 2.02
C GLU A 242 -0.41 7.71 0.58
N LEU A 243 -1.01 8.86 0.32
CA LEU A 243 -0.92 9.50 -0.99
C LEU A 243 0.53 9.88 -1.32
N VAL A 244 1.22 10.51 -0.38
CA VAL A 244 2.64 10.89 -0.53
C VAL A 244 3.51 9.66 -0.78
N SER A 245 3.30 8.57 -0.03
CA SER A 245 4.07 7.34 -0.20
C SER A 245 3.89 6.71 -1.59
N ASN A 246 2.66 6.67 -2.09
CA ASN A 246 2.37 6.12 -3.43
C ASN A 246 2.98 6.96 -4.57
N ILE A 247 2.89 8.29 -4.48
CA ILE A 247 3.52 9.19 -5.47
C ILE A 247 5.04 9.04 -5.41
N SER A 248 5.62 9.03 -4.21
CA SER A 248 7.05 8.92 -3.99
C SER A 248 7.62 7.62 -4.56
N MET A 249 6.90 6.50 -4.39
CA MET A 249 7.33 5.20 -4.88
C MET A 249 7.54 5.21 -6.40
N SER A 250 6.66 5.86 -7.15
CA SER A 250 6.79 6.00 -8.61
C SER A 250 8.03 6.83 -8.99
N VAL A 251 8.23 7.97 -8.34
CA VAL A 251 9.39 8.84 -8.60
C VAL A 251 10.71 8.14 -8.27
N VAL A 252 10.77 7.51 -7.12
CA VAL A 252 11.96 6.81 -6.63
C VAL A 252 12.31 5.60 -7.52
N SER A 253 11.30 4.84 -7.97
CA SER A 253 11.52 3.72 -8.88
C SER A 253 12.16 4.17 -10.21
N ILE A 254 11.73 5.30 -10.77
CA ILE A 254 12.33 5.88 -11.98
C ILE A 254 13.81 6.22 -11.73
N LEU A 255 14.12 6.84 -10.58
CA LEU A 255 15.50 7.21 -10.24
C LEU A 255 16.39 5.98 -10.03
N TYR A 256 15.87 4.92 -9.39
CA TYR A 256 16.60 3.65 -9.26
C TYR A 256 16.94 3.06 -10.63
N ASN A 257 15.96 2.97 -11.52
CA ASN A 257 16.19 2.45 -12.88
C ASN A 257 17.22 3.28 -13.63
N PHE A 258 17.16 4.61 -13.52
CA PHE A 258 18.13 5.51 -14.18
C PHE A 258 19.56 5.30 -13.65
N GLN A 259 19.74 5.23 -12.33
CA GLN A 259 21.04 4.99 -11.73
C GLN A 259 21.56 3.58 -12.05
N LEU A 260 20.71 2.56 -12.02
CA LEU A 260 21.10 1.19 -12.34
C LEU A 260 21.51 1.03 -13.79
N LEU A 261 20.81 1.66 -14.74
CA LEU A 261 21.22 1.70 -16.14
C LEU A 261 22.60 2.31 -16.31
N LYS A 262 22.90 3.37 -15.56
CA LYS A 262 24.20 4.06 -15.62
C LYS A 262 25.36 3.22 -15.09
N TYR A 263 25.16 2.49 -13.97
CA TYR A 263 26.25 1.80 -13.26
C TYR A 263 26.36 0.31 -13.58
N ALA A 264 25.27 -0.35 -13.99
CA ALA A 264 25.21 -1.79 -14.22
C ALA A 264 24.43 -2.19 -15.49
N GLY A 265 24.02 -1.23 -16.31
CA GLY A 265 23.27 -1.51 -17.52
C GLY A 265 21.93 -2.22 -17.29
N GLU A 266 21.49 -3.00 -18.28
CA GLU A 266 20.23 -3.73 -18.23
C GLU A 266 20.21 -4.79 -17.11
N ASN A 267 21.35 -5.41 -16.81
CA ASN A 267 21.46 -6.40 -15.72
C ASN A 267 21.15 -5.78 -14.36
N GLY A 268 21.57 -4.53 -14.10
CA GLY A 268 21.23 -3.83 -12.86
C GLY A 268 19.74 -3.61 -12.70
N VAL A 269 19.05 -3.20 -13.77
CA VAL A 269 17.59 -2.99 -13.77
C VAL A 269 16.85 -4.32 -13.57
N ALA A 270 17.31 -5.39 -14.23
CA ALA A 270 16.73 -6.72 -14.07
C ALA A 270 16.90 -7.26 -12.65
N ALA A 271 18.10 -7.11 -12.05
CA ALA A 271 18.36 -7.47 -10.67
C ALA A 271 17.45 -6.73 -9.69
N TYR A 272 17.28 -5.42 -9.89
CA TYR A 272 16.37 -4.59 -9.08
C TYR A 272 14.92 -5.06 -9.20
N GLY A 273 14.46 -5.40 -10.40
CA GLY A 273 13.11 -5.95 -10.59
C GLY A 273 12.85 -7.18 -9.74
N VAL A 274 13.80 -8.14 -9.70
CA VAL A 274 13.71 -9.35 -8.86
C VAL A 274 13.66 -8.99 -7.38
N ILE A 275 14.53 -8.07 -6.94
CA ILE A 275 14.57 -7.61 -5.55
C ILE A 275 13.23 -6.95 -5.17
N MET A 276 12.64 -6.16 -6.06
CA MET A 276 11.36 -5.49 -5.81
C MET A 276 10.19 -6.47 -5.64
N TYR A 277 10.13 -7.57 -6.40
CA TYR A 277 9.08 -8.57 -6.19
C TYR A 277 9.09 -9.14 -4.77
N VAL A 278 10.27 -9.45 -4.26
CA VAL A 278 10.40 -9.95 -2.88
C VAL A 278 10.15 -8.85 -1.86
N ASN A 279 10.66 -7.64 -2.12
CA ASN A 279 10.44 -6.48 -1.27
C ASN A 279 8.96 -6.17 -1.06
N PHE A 280 8.13 -6.22 -2.11
CA PHE A 280 6.68 -5.99 -2.00
C PHE A 280 6.01 -6.97 -1.02
N ILE A 281 6.41 -8.25 -1.04
CA ILE A 281 5.87 -9.26 -0.13
C ILE A 281 6.34 -9.00 1.31
N PHE A 282 7.60 -8.66 1.53
CA PHE A 282 8.16 -8.44 2.86
C PHE A 282 7.62 -7.16 3.50
N VAL A 283 7.56 -6.06 2.75
CA VAL A 283 7.00 -4.79 3.23
C VAL A 283 5.50 -4.90 3.47
N ALA A 284 4.78 -5.74 2.72
CA ALA A 284 3.35 -6.00 2.93
C ALA A 284 3.05 -6.51 4.35
N ILE A 285 4.00 -7.21 5.00
CA ILE A 285 3.85 -7.65 6.39
C ILE A 285 3.76 -6.45 7.34
N PHE A 286 4.64 -5.45 7.18
CA PHE A 286 4.63 -4.24 8.01
C PHE A 286 3.43 -3.33 7.72
N ILE A 287 3.05 -3.21 6.45
CA ILE A 287 1.87 -2.42 6.05
C ILE A 287 0.60 -3.08 6.61
N GLY A 288 0.44 -4.39 6.44
CA GLY A 288 -0.71 -5.13 6.96
C GLY A 288 -0.81 -5.08 8.48
N TYR A 289 0.35 -5.18 9.17
CA TYR A 289 0.42 -4.98 10.62
C TYR A 289 -0.06 -3.57 11.01
N SER A 290 0.38 -2.55 10.31
CA SER A 290 0.01 -1.16 10.56
C SER A 290 -1.46 -0.89 10.30
N ILE A 291 -2.02 -1.40 9.19
CA ILE A 291 -3.46 -1.34 8.89
C ILE A 291 -4.28 -2.03 10.00
N GLY A 292 -3.79 -3.18 10.49
CA GLY A 292 -4.45 -3.95 11.55
C GLY A 292 -4.45 -3.24 12.90
N THR A 293 -3.36 -2.57 13.26
CA THR A 293 -3.20 -1.92 14.58
C THR A 293 -3.76 -0.51 14.64
N ALA A 294 -3.80 0.22 13.54
CA ALA A 294 -4.24 1.62 13.50
C ALA A 294 -5.64 1.84 14.10
N PRO A 295 -6.69 1.06 13.77
CA PRO A 295 -8.01 1.23 14.40
C PRO A 295 -8.03 0.93 15.89
N VAL A 296 -7.20 -0.03 16.35
CA VAL A 296 -7.09 -0.37 17.78
C VAL A 296 -6.48 0.80 18.55
N ILE A 297 -5.39 1.37 18.01
CA ILE A 297 -4.72 2.55 18.59
C ILE A 297 -5.68 3.74 18.59
N GLY A 298 -6.36 4.02 17.47
CA GLY A 298 -7.32 5.12 17.33
C GLY A 298 -8.48 5.00 18.31
N PHE A 299 -9.03 3.78 18.52
CA PHE A 299 -10.09 3.51 19.47
C PHE A 299 -9.66 3.79 20.90
N HIS A 300 -8.54 3.22 21.35
CA HIS A 300 -8.05 3.43 22.74
C HIS A 300 -7.61 4.88 22.99
N TYR A 301 -7.10 5.56 21.97
CA TYR A 301 -6.84 6.99 22.04
C TYR A 301 -8.13 7.80 22.23
N GLY A 302 -9.19 7.50 21.47
CA GLY A 302 -10.50 8.12 21.63
C GLY A 302 -11.15 7.84 22.98
N ALA A 303 -11.02 6.61 23.48
CA ALA A 303 -11.51 6.18 24.78
C ALA A 303 -10.71 6.71 25.98
N GLY A 304 -9.58 7.41 25.76
CA GLY A 304 -8.69 7.88 26.82
C GLY A 304 -7.98 6.76 27.60
N ASN A 305 -7.96 5.52 27.06
CA ASN A 305 -7.35 4.36 27.70
C ASN A 305 -5.83 4.32 27.46
N GLN A 306 -5.11 5.13 28.24
CA GLN A 306 -3.65 5.27 28.13
C GLN A 306 -2.90 3.98 28.46
N SER A 307 -3.42 3.16 29.40
CA SER A 307 -2.76 1.91 29.79
C SER A 307 -2.71 0.91 28.63
N GLU A 308 -3.81 0.77 27.89
CA GLU A 308 -3.87 -0.10 26.74
C GLU A 308 -3.07 0.47 25.57
N LEU A 309 -3.10 1.79 25.36
CA LEU A 309 -2.33 2.46 24.33
C LEU A 309 -0.82 2.21 24.50
N LYS A 310 -0.29 2.35 25.74
CA LYS A 310 1.10 2.00 26.08
C LYS A 310 1.41 0.53 25.84
N SER A 311 0.49 -0.33 26.25
CA SER A 311 0.62 -1.79 26.09
C SER A 311 0.71 -2.18 24.62
N ILE A 312 -0.17 -1.65 23.76
CA ILE A 312 -0.18 -1.91 22.32
C ILE A 312 1.09 -1.35 21.67
N PHE A 313 1.47 -0.13 22.00
CA PHE A 313 2.70 0.46 21.47
C PHE A 313 3.94 -0.40 21.76
N LYS A 314 4.14 -0.79 23.04
CA LYS A 314 5.26 -1.64 23.45
C LYS A 314 5.26 -2.99 22.72
N LYS A 315 4.09 -3.64 22.61
CA LYS A 315 3.95 -4.93 21.90
C LYS A 315 4.23 -4.77 20.42
N SER A 316 3.77 -3.67 19.80
CA SER A 316 4.03 -3.39 18.39
C SER A 316 5.51 -3.21 18.10
N ILE A 317 6.22 -2.44 18.92
CA ILE A 317 7.67 -2.28 18.77
C ILE A 317 8.40 -3.63 18.85
N HIS A 318 8.04 -4.50 19.80
CA HIS A 318 8.64 -5.82 19.91
C HIS A 318 8.34 -6.71 18.69
N LEU A 319 7.09 -6.75 18.24
CA LEU A 319 6.69 -7.58 17.10
C LEU A 319 7.35 -7.11 15.79
N ILE A 320 7.44 -5.79 15.59
CA ILE A 320 8.11 -5.21 14.41
C ILE A 320 9.62 -5.49 14.44
N ALA A 321 10.25 -5.40 15.61
CA ALA A 321 11.67 -5.74 15.76
C ALA A 321 11.92 -7.21 15.40
N ILE A 322 11.10 -8.13 15.92
CA ILE A 322 11.22 -9.56 15.62
C ILE A 322 10.98 -9.80 14.13
N ALA A 323 9.93 -9.22 13.54
CA ALA A 323 9.65 -9.34 12.12
C ALA A 323 10.80 -8.79 11.26
N GLY A 324 11.34 -7.63 11.61
CA GLY A 324 12.49 -7.03 10.91
C GLY A 324 13.71 -7.94 10.89
N VAL A 325 14.07 -8.50 12.05
CA VAL A 325 15.20 -9.47 12.15
C VAL A 325 14.90 -10.73 11.34
N VAL A 326 13.70 -11.31 11.47
CA VAL A 326 13.33 -12.53 10.74
C VAL A 326 13.34 -12.31 9.23
N LEU A 327 12.79 -11.20 8.74
CA LEU A 327 12.76 -10.88 7.31
C LEU A 327 14.16 -10.58 6.75
N THR A 328 15.01 -9.89 7.53
CA THR A 328 16.39 -9.64 7.13
C THR A 328 17.17 -10.94 7.02
N LEU A 329 17.08 -11.82 8.02
CA LEU A 329 17.73 -13.13 7.98
C LEU A 329 17.17 -14.00 6.85
N ALA A 330 15.86 -14.04 6.68
CA ALA A 330 15.24 -14.76 5.58
C ALA A 330 15.73 -14.25 4.22
N GLY A 331 15.71 -12.94 3.99
CA GLY A 331 16.20 -12.35 2.75
C GLY A 331 17.69 -12.63 2.51
N PHE A 332 18.52 -12.57 3.56
CA PHE A 332 19.96 -12.84 3.46
C PHE A 332 20.24 -14.31 3.11
N PHE A 333 19.64 -15.25 3.84
CA PHE A 333 19.91 -16.68 3.63
C PHE A 333 19.26 -17.26 2.37
N PHE A 334 18.04 -16.78 2.04
CA PHE A 334 17.32 -17.25 0.86
C PHE A 334 17.62 -16.43 -0.40
N SER A 335 18.50 -15.41 -0.34
CA SER A 335 18.84 -14.55 -1.48
C SER A 335 19.21 -15.31 -2.74
N ARG A 336 20.04 -16.38 -2.60
CA ARG A 336 20.48 -17.21 -3.73
C ARG A 336 19.32 -17.98 -4.35
N ILE A 337 18.51 -18.65 -3.51
CA ILE A 337 17.35 -19.42 -3.98
C ILE A 337 16.34 -18.51 -4.69
N LEU A 338 16.07 -17.32 -4.12
CA LEU A 338 15.18 -16.34 -4.70
C LEU A 338 15.71 -15.80 -6.03
N ALA A 339 17.02 -15.51 -6.14
CA ALA A 339 17.62 -15.07 -7.39
C ALA A 339 17.57 -16.18 -8.47
N GLU A 340 17.91 -17.42 -8.11
CA GLU A 340 17.91 -18.55 -9.04
C GLU A 340 16.52 -18.84 -9.64
N ILE A 341 15.44 -18.66 -8.87
CA ILE A 341 14.05 -18.80 -9.36
C ILE A 341 13.76 -17.87 -10.53
N PHE A 342 14.25 -16.63 -10.49
CA PHE A 342 13.93 -15.59 -11.47
C PHE A 342 14.97 -15.43 -12.57
N VAL A 343 16.26 -15.57 -12.22
CA VAL A 343 17.38 -15.24 -13.12
C VAL A 343 18.48 -16.30 -13.13
N GLY A 344 18.18 -17.53 -12.74
CA GLY A 344 19.12 -18.66 -12.73
C GLY A 344 19.68 -19.07 -14.10
N TYR A 345 19.11 -18.55 -15.19
CA TYR A 345 19.58 -18.75 -16.55
C TYR A 345 20.82 -17.92 -16.92
N ASP A 346 21.14 -16.87 -16.13
CA ASP A 346 22.29 -15.99 -16.32
C ASP A 346 23.06 -15.88 -14.99
N GLN A 347 24.29 -16.43 -14.98
CA GLN A 347 25.08 -16.51 -13.76
C GLN A 347 25.55 -15.13 -13.27
N GLU A 348 25.92 -14.22 -14.17
CA GLU A 348 26.38 -12.88 -13.81
C GLU A 348 25.24 -12.06 -13.18
N LEU A 349 24.08 -12.07 -13.82
CA LEU A 349 22.86 -11.43 -13.32
C LEU A 349 22.41 -12.03 -11.98
N CYS A 350 22.52 -13.36 -11.81
CA CYS A 350 22.18 -14.05 -10.57
C CYS A 350 23.10 -13.61 -9.41
N GLU A 351 24.42 -13.57 -9.62
CA GLU A 351 25.38 -13.13 -8.59
C GLU A 351 25.18 -11.64 -8.23
N MET A 352 24.92 -10.78 -9.23
CA MET A 352 24.55 -9.37 -8.99
C MET A 352 23.28 -9.26 -8.17
N THR A 353 22.25 -10.04 -8.49
CA THR A 353 20.97 -10.06 -7.76
C THR A 353 21.18 -10.51 -6.31
N VAL A 354 21.96 -11.59 -6.08
CA VAL A 354 22.26 -12.10 -4.75
C VAL A 354 23.00 -11.06 -3.91
N SER A 355 24.03 -10.42 -4.47
CA SER A 355 24.81 -9.38 -3.78
C SER A 355 23.92 -8.18 -3.44
N GLY A 356 23.22 -7.65 -4.41
CA GLY A 356 22.30 -6.52 -4.20
C GLY A 356 21.22 -6.84 -3.19
N PHE A 357 20.61 -8.02 -3.27
CA PHE A 357 19.54 -8.42 -2.34
C PHE A 357 20.04 -8.57 -0.90
N ARG A 358 21.24 -9.13 -0.67
CA ARG A 358 21.84 -9.23 0.68
C ARG A 358 22.04 -7.87 1.32
N ILE A 359 22.48 -6.86 0.56
CA ILE A 359 22.61 -5.49 1.05
C ILE A 359 21.22 -4.90 1.30
N TYR A 360 20.32 -5.04 0.32
CA TYR A 360 18.97 -4.48 0.38
C TYR A 360 18.18 -4.97 1.59
N THR A 361 18.31 -6.26 1.96
CA THR A 361 17.54 -6.84 3.08
C THR A 361 17.79 -6.16 4.42
N LEU A 362 18.93 -5.48 4.60
CA LEU A 362 19.21 -4.72 5.82
C LEU A 362 18.16 -3.61 6.08
N CYS A 363 17.49 -3.13 5.04
CA CYS A 363 16.44 -2.13 5.20
C CYS A 363 15.26 -2.63 6.05
N PHE A 364 14.98 -3.94 6.06
CA PHE A 364 13.86 -4.51 6.83
C PHE A 364 14.03 -4.40 8.34
N LEU A 365 15.27 -4.22 8.84
CA LEU A 365 15.51 -3.90 10.25
C LEU A 365 14.92 -2.57 10.68
N PHE A 366 14.74 -1.63 9.74
CA PHE A 366 14.40 -0.24 10.02
C PHE A 366 13.04 0.16 9.46
N CYS A 367 12.69 -0.31 8.25
CA CYS A 367 11.51 0.15 7.52
C CYS A 367 10.19 -0.13 8.27
N GLY A 368 10.10 -1.25 9.00
CA GLY A 368 8.93 -1.59 9.80
C GLY A 368 8.62 -0.55 10.89
N PHE A 369 9.64 -0.02 11.55
CA PHE A 369 9.47 1.04 12.55
C PHE A 369 9.01 2.35 11.94
N ASN A 370 9.51 2.69 10.76
CA ASN A 370 9.12 3.89 10.05
C ASN A 370 7.66 3.82 9.55
N ILE A 371 7.27 2.68 8.97
CA ILE A 371 5.90 2.41 8.52
C ILE A 371 4.94 2.50 9.70
N PHE A 372 5.25 1.80 10.78
CA PHE A 372 4.44 1.83 12.00
C PHE A 372 4.42 3.23 12.65
N GLY A 373 5.54 3.94 12.69
CA GLY A 373 5.63 5.29 13.23
C GLY A 373 4.72 6.28 12.49
N SER A 374 4.71 6.25 11.17
CA SER A 374 3.77 7.03 10.35
C SER A 374 2.32 6.65 10.66
N SER A 375 2.00 5.35 10.64
CA SER A 375 0.67 4.82 10.92
C SER A 375 0.20 5.12 12.34
N LEU A 376 1.09 5.10 13.34
CA LEU A 376 0.81 5.49 14.71
C LEU A 376 0.28 6.94 14.78
N PHE A 377 0.97 7.89 14.13
CA PHE A 377 0.52 9.28 14.14
C PHE A 377 -0.74 9.49 13.32
N THR A 378 -0.97 8.73 12.24
CA THR A 378 -2.27 8.69 11.56
C THR A 378 -3.37 8.23 12.51
N ALA A 379 -3.18 7.14 13.23
CA ALA A 379 -4.14 6.58 14.19
C ALA A 379 -4.43 7.54 15.35
N LEU A 380 -3.41 8.27 15.82
CA LEU A 380 -3.55 9.34 16.84
C LEU A 380 -4.16 10.63 16.27
N ASN A 381 -4.60 10.63 15.01
CA ASN A 381 -5.16 11.79 14.31
C ASN A 381 -4.20 12.99 14.22
N ASN A 382 -2.92 12.73 14.11
CA ASN A 382 -1.88 13.71 13.81
C ASN A 382 -1.32 13.50 12.40
N GLY A 383 -2.15 13.79 11.40
CA GLY A 383 -1.82 13.56 9.99
C GLY A 383 -0.60 14.37 9.52
N LEU A 384 -0.36 15.54 10.07
CA LEU A 384 0.80 16.34 9.70
C LEU A 384 2.12 15.61 10.02
N VAL A 385 2.26 15.07 11.22
CA VAL A 385 3.46 14.31 11.61
C VAL A 385 3.60 13.05 10.78
N SER A 386 2.50 12.34 10.55
CA SER A 386 2.49 11.16 9.68
C SER A 386 2.94 11.49 8.25
N ALA A 387 2.40 12.56 7.67
CA ALA A 387 2.77 13.03 6.33
C ALA A 387 4.24 13.44 6.24
N VAL A 388 4.76 14.15 7.24
CA VAL A 388 6.18 14.55 7.30
C VAL A 388 7.09 13.32 7.37
N ILE A 389 6.79 12.35 8.23
CA ILE A 389 7.56 11.09 8.31
C ILE A 389 7.56 10.38 6.97
N SER A 390 6.38 10.23 6.34
CA SER A 390 6.27 9.56 5.04
C SER A 390 7.00 10.33 3.94
N PHE A 391 6.84 11.64 3.84
CA PHE A 391 7.52 12.45 2.84
C PHE A 391 9.05 12.38 2.96
N LEU A 392 9.56 12.55 4.17
CA LEU A 392 11.01 12.49 4.41
C LEU A 392 11.56 11.11 4.09
N ARG A 393 10.86 10.06 4.52
CA ARG A 393 11.26 8.67 4.31
C ARG A 393 11.20 8.25 2.85
N THR A 394 10.03 8.43 2.21
CA THR A 394 9.77 7.80 0.90
C THR A 394 10.22 8.67 -0.28
N LEU A 395 10.39 9.98 -0.09
CA LEU A 395 10.84 10.87 -1.15
C LEU A 395 12.20 11.47 -0.83
N LEU A 396 12.29 12.35 0.17
CA LEU A 396 13.48 13.18 0.36
C LEU A 396 14.74 12.34 0.61
N PHE A 397 14.71 11.44 1.60
CA PHE A 397 15.90 10.65 1.95
C PHE A 397 16.20 9.56 0.92
N GLN A 398 15.18 8.98 0.29
CA GLN A 398 15.38 8.03 -0.80
C GLN A 398 16.04 8.70 -2.02
N VAL A 399 15.52 9.86 -2.44
CA VAL A 399 16.09 10.63 -3.56
C VAL A 399 17.52 11.06 -3.23
N ALA A 400 17.76 11.62 -2.05
CA ALA A 400 19.10 12.02 -1.64
C ALA A 400 20.07 10.82 -1.61
N ALA A 401 19.67 9.71 -1.02
CA ALA A 401 20.51 8.53 -0.92
C ALA A 401 20.83 7.93 -2.30
N ILE A 402 19.84 7.77 -3.19
CA ILE A 402 20.06 7.19 -4.52
C ILE A 402 20.93 8.07 -5.43
N LEU A 403 21.00 9.38 -5.17
CA LEU A 403 21.89 10.28 -5.90
C LEU A 403 23.29 10.36 -5.29
N ILE A 404 23.43 10.27 -3.97
CA ILE A 404 24.70 10.46 -3.25
C ILE A 404 25.48 9.16 -3.09
N MET A 405 24.82 8.07 -2.66
CA MET A 405 25.52 6.82 -2.33
C MET A 405 26.28 6.19 -3.51
N PRO A 406 25.75 6.20 -4.75
CA PRO A 406 26.51 5.69 -5.90
C PRO A 406 27.78 6.48 -6.23
N LEU A 407 27.90 7.72 -5.79
CA LEU A 407 29.13 8.51 -5.96
C LEU A 407 30.25 8.02 -5.03
N ILE A 408 29.92 7.28 -3.97
CA ILE A 408 30.85 6.80 -2.95
C ILE A 408 31.17 5.31 -3.15
N TRP A 409 30.17 4.48 -3.44
CA TRP A 409 30.27 3.02 -3.52
C TRP A 409 29.76 2.44 -4.84
N GLU A 410 29.66 3.25 -5.89
CA GLU A 410 29.22 2.82 -7.23
C GLU A 410 27.91 2.00 -7.17
N LEU A 411 27.90 0.78 -7.75
CA LEU A 411 26.74 -0.10 -7.76
C LEU A 411 26.28 -0.48 -6.36
N ASP A 412 27.18 -0.80 -5.44
CA ASP A 412 26.83 -1.14 -4.08
C ASP A 412 26.15 0.04 -3.36
N GLY A 413 26.54 1.28 -3.71
CA GLY A 413 25.90 2.49 -3.22
C GLY A 413 24.41 2.57 -3.60
N ILE A 414 24.01 2.04 -4.75
CA ILE A 414 22.60 1.95 -5.15
C ILE A 414 21.83 1.03 -4.20
N TRP A 415 22.41 -0.13 -3.86
CA TRP A 415 21.80 -1.08 -2.94
C TRP A 415 21.74 -0.56 -1.50
N TYR A 416 22.79 0.15 -1.05
CA TYR A 416 22.84 0.78 0.28
C TYR A 416 21.90 1.99 0.38
N SER A 417 21.48 2.62 -0.72
CA SER A 417 20.66 3.82 -0.69
C SER A 417 19.38 3.66 0.13
N VAL A 418 18.67 2.53 -0.03
CA VAL A 418 17.45 2.26 0.74
C VAL A 418 17.77 2.09 2.23
N VAL A 419 18.87 1.42 2.56
CA VAL A 419 19.27 1.18 3.96
C VAL A 419 19.57 2.51 4.66
N VAL A 420 20.38 3.36 4.02
CA VAL A 420 20.73 4.69 4.55
C VAL A 420 19.48 5.55 4.70
N ALA A 421 18.59 5.58 3.71
CA ALA A 421 17.35 6.32 3.78
C ALA A 421 16.45 5.86 4.93
N GLU A 422 16.33 4.56 5.16
CA GLU A 422 15.52 4.01 6.26
C GLU A 422 16.15 4.29 7.64
N VAL A 423 17.48 4.24 7.77
CA VAL A 423 18.18 4.60 9.02
C VAL A 423 17.98 6.07 9.37
N VAL A 424 18.18 6.98 8.41
CA VAL A 424 17.98 8.42 8.64
C VAL A 424 16.51 8.72 8.95
N SER A 425 15.58 8.05 8.26
CA SER A 425 14.14 8.15 8.53
C SER A 425 13.79 7.68 9.94
N LEU A 426 14.42 6.60 10.41
CA LEU A 426 14.19 6.10 11.77
C LEU A 426 14.60 7.11 12.82
N MET A 427 15.71 7.83 12.63
CA MET A 427 16.11 8.91 13.56
C MET A 427 15.01 9.98 13.68
N ILE A 428 14.44 10.41 12.55
CA ILE A 428 13.35 11.38 12.53
C ILE A 428 12.08 10.81 13.19
N THR A 429 11.73 9.57 12.87
CA THR A 429 10.58 8.88 13.47
C THR A 429 10.72 8.81 14.99
N LEU A 430 11.89 8.44 15.49
CA LEU A 430 12.19 8.39 16.94
C LEU A 430 12.12 9.77 17.59
N ILE A 431 12.61 10.82 16.92
CA ILE A 431 12.50 12.20 17.42
C ILE A 431 11.02 12.57 17.62
N PHE A 432 10.14 12.30 16.65
CA PHE A 432 8.71 12.56 16.81
C PHE A 432 8.08 11.72 17.91
N ILE A 433 8.41 10.42 17.98
CA ILE A 433 7.93 9.53 19.04
C ILE A 433 8.33 10.07 20.42
N VAL A 434 9.58 10.46 20.63
CA VAL A 434 10.05 10.98 21.92
C VAL A 434 9.45 12.35 22.25
N LYS A 435 9.39 13.27 21.27
CA LYS A 435 8.83 14.61 21.49
C LYS A 435 7.34 14.61 21.84
N LEU A 436 6.57 13.72 21.22
CA LEU A 436 5.11 13.71 21.33
C LEU A 436 4.57 12.73 22.38
N LYS A 437 5.45 11.96 23.07
CA LYS A 437 5.03 11.01 24.11
C LYS A 437 4.21 11.65 25.23
N GLY A 438 4.56 12.85 25.65
CA GLY A 438 3.82 13.59 26.71
C GLY A 438 2.46 14.09 26.26
N ARG A 439 2.23 14.28 24.95
CA ARG A 439 0.93 14.71 24.40
C ARG A 439 -0.05 13.56 24.27
N TYR A 440 0.42 12.37 23.89
CA TYR A 440 -0.44 11.23 23.53
C TYR A 440 -0.38 10.09 24.56
N HIS A 441 0.55 10.12 25.48
CA HIS A 441 0.70 9.15 26.59
C HIS A 441 0.77 7.66 26.16
N TYR A 442 1.44 7.36 25.02
CA TYR A 442 1.64 6.00 24.53
C TYR A 442 2.95 5.34 25.02
N ILE A 443 3.78 6.08 25.77
CA ILE A 443 4.97 5.60 26.47
C ILE A 443 4.84 5.87 27.96
#